data_e96f7ba6fd904a9d2b6ed0b2eb1165e6
#
_entry.id   e96f7ba6fd904a9d2b6ed0b2eb1165e6
#
_cell.length_a   1.000
_cell.length_b   1.000
_cell.length_c   1.000
_cell.angle_alpha   90.00
_cell.angle_beta   90.00
_cell.angle_gamma   90.00
#
_symmetry.space_group_name_H-M   'P 1'
#
loop_
_entity.id
_entity.type
_entity.pdbx_description
1 polymer ?
#
loop_
_entity_poly.entity_id
_entity_poly.type
_entity_poly.pdbx_seq_one_letter_code
_entity_poly.pdbx_strand_id
1 'polypeptide(L)'
;MMTPFTSKNNNIDNKYYENTNPYDFTQLENFEQRTVLDRIRSENRVPVTGPPGTGKSTVISHSCFDLINEYSPVIVVSPTNAMVNSILAKIDFLAKQANLQLPRGFIIRYGNLSELSYSHSCLKEKYSIDDLVQQRCCSSSAYLVDKITAGRDYIHNARIILTTDYSAKDLGNVVQAGAVLIDEAGLVRLDRMGMLFSSVRDNNGKIIVIGDDKQLPPPSHDYVANSIFLSIVRNFKPTLLRTEYRYNKDILDLINPYYNYQLVADFSVKEISTADIAKRDYRGTNNNVRKILKHENKTVFVDTDGTSREQRHFINTGEVSIIKDIIDGYQSMGINNIIVTTPYKQQERMLQLYLQKGLRIGTIDKFQGQEDEVTIISMVRSNSKSDYQEALGFVNIPRSCVAFSRSKRKTIIVGDRDTLIKNKFLSKSIDTITRKDGFFIWRY
;
A
#
# COMPACT_ATOMS: atom_id res chain seq x y z
N MET A 1 -9.61 47.28 7.61
CA MET A 1 -11.00 47.03 7.22
C MET A 1 -10.98 46.45 5.82
N MET A 2 -11.06 45.14 5.68
CA MET A 2 -11.17 44.50 4.37
C MET A 2 -12.63 44.07 4.20
N THR A 3 -13.26 44.57 3.16
CA THR A 3 -14.64 44.26 2.76
C THR A 3 -14.75 42.81 2.31
N PRO A 4 -15.85 42.10 2.61
CA PRO A 4 -16.04 40.73 2.15
C PRO A 4 -16.33 40.71 0.65
N PHE A 5 -15.52 39.95 -0.09
CA PHE A 5 -15.77 39.66 -1.51
C PHE A 5 -17.00 38.79 -1.64
N THR A 6 -18.06 39.33 -2.20
CA THR A 6 -19.24 38.59 -2.65
C THR A 6 -18.84 37.70 -3.83
N SER A 7 -18.94 36.39 -3.65
CA SER A 7 -18.76 35.41 -4.72
C SER A 7 -19.87 35.59 -5.76
N LYS A 8 -19.51 35.99 -6.98
CA LYS A 8 -20.37 35.74 -8.15
C LYS A 8 -20.42 34.21 -8.36
N ASN A 9 -21.57 33.62 -8.06
CA ASN A 9 -21.91 32.25 -8.44
C ASN A 9 -21.81 32.10 -9.97
N ASN A 10 -20.71 31.57 -10.45
CA ASN A 10 -20.71 30.94 -11.76
C ASN A 10 -21.32 29.55 -11.56
N ASN A 11 -22.62 29.45 -11.83
CA ASN A 11 -23.38 28.23 -11.97
C ASN A 11 -22.70 27.35 -13.05
N ILE A 12 -21.79 26.47 -12.64
CA ILE A 12 -21.59 25.23 -13.37
C ILE A 12 -22.86 24.46 -13.08
N ASP A 13 -23.63 24.19 -14.14
CA ASP A 13 -24.96 23.60 -14.07
C ASP A 13 -25.03 22.43 -13.09
N ASN A 14 -25.56 22.67 -11.90
CA ASN A 14 -25.93 21.65 -10.92
C ASN A 14 -27.02 20.71 -11.44
N LYS A 15 -27.56 20.98 -12.62
CA LYS A 15 -28.66 20.24 -13.27
C LYS A 15 -28.31 18.79 -13.67
N TYR A 16 -27.04 18.43 -13.75
CA TYR A 16 -26.65 17.07 -14.14
C TYR A 16 -26.64 16.05 -12.99
N TYR A 17 -26.82 16.49 -11.75
CA TYR A 17 -26.67 15.62 -10.58
C TYR A 17 -27.87 15.67 -9.61
N GLU A 18 -28.97 16.32 -9.99
CA GLU A 18 -30.22 16.26 -9.23
C GLU A 18 -30.89 14.88 -9.44
N ASN A 19 -30.88 14.07 -8.37
CA ASN A 19 -31.76 12.94 -8.12
C ASN A 19 -31.42 11.53 -8.64
N THR A 20 -30.24 11.24 -9.10
CA THR A 20 -29.84 9.82 -9.19
C THR A 20 -28.42 9.68 -8.66
N ASN A 21 -28.22 8.93 -7.57
CA ASN A 21 -26.91 8.38 -7.29
C ASN A 21 -26.65 7.33 -8.39
N PRO A 22 -25.91 7.65 -9.48
CA PRO A 22 -25.78 6.75 -10.63
C PRO A 22 -24.90 5.54 -10.29
N TYR A 23 -24.43 5.46 -9.05
CA TYR A 23 -23.53 4.43 -8.59
C TYR A 23 -24.29 3.45 -7.69
N ASP A 24 -24.59 2.29 -8.25
CA ASP A 24 -25.17 1.19 -7.48
C ASP A 24 -24.07 0.49 -6.66
N PHE A 25 -24.03 0.77 -5.36
CA PHE A 25 -23.10 0.16 -4.41
C PHE A 25 -23.38 -1.32 -4.13
N THR A 26 -24.46 -1.88 -4.67
CA THR A 26 -24.73 -3.32 -4.56
C THR A 26 -23.67 -4.20 -5.24
N GLN A 27 -22.78 -3.61 -6.05
CA GLN A 27 -21.66 -4.31 -6.68
C GLN A 27 -20.50 -4.67 -5.73
N LEU A 28 -20.49 -4.18 -4.48
CA LEU A 28 -19.60 -4.72 -3.47
C LEU A 28 -20.17 -6.04 -2.93
N GLU A 29 -19.63 -7.15 -3.38
CA GLU A 29 -20.07 -8.48 -2.93
C GLU A 29 -19.68 -8.74 -1.47
N ASN A 30 -18.63 -8.08 -0.97
CA ASN A 30 -18.11 -8.31 0.37
C ASN A 30 -18.92 -7.61 1.46
N PHE A 31 -19.40 -8.40 2.43
CA PHE A 31 -20.21 -7.93 3.55
C PHE A 31 -19.49 -6.90 4.43
N GLU A 32 -18.20 -7.13 4.77
CA GLU A 32 -17.45 -6.20 5.62
C GLU A 32 -17.25 -4.85 4.94
N GLN A 33 -16.95 -4.84 3.64
CA GLN A 33 -16.82 -3.61 2.87
C GLN A 33 -18.13 -2.82 2.82
N ARG A 34 -19.26 -3.49 2.63
CA ARG A 34 -20.60 -2.87 2.71
C ARG A 34 -20.86 -2.29 4.10
N THR A 35 -20.57 -3.04 5.16
CA THR A 35 -20.68 -2.58 6.54
C THR A 35 -19.87 -1.30 6.79
N VAL A 36 -18.66 -1.21 6.22
CA VAL A 36 -17.84 0.01 6.33
C VAL A 36 -18.51 1.18 5.61
N LEU A 37 -19.06 0.99 4.41
CA LEU A 37 -19.78 2.05 3.70
C LEU A 37 -21.02 2.52 4.47
N ASP A 38 -21.78 1.63 5.07
CA ASP A 38 -22.95 1.98 5.89
C ASP A 38 -22.55 2.80 7.13
N ARG A 39 -21.42 2.45 7.76
CA ARG A 39 -20.86 3.26 8.85
C ARG A 39 -20.40 4.63 8.36
N ILE A 40 -19.77 4.71 7.20
CA ILE A 40 -19.33 5.98 6.59
C ILE A 40 -20.53 6.91 6.33
N ARG A 41 -21.68 6.37 5.96
CA ARG A 41 -22.92 7.15 5.78
C ARG A 41 -23.46 7.67 7.11
N SER A 42 -23.49 6.83 8.14
CA SER A 42 -24.16 7.11 9.42
C SER A 42 -23.27 7.78 10.48
N GLU A 43 -21.95 7.59 10.41
CA GLU A 43 -21.00 8.06 11.43
C GLU A 43 -20.07 9.15 10.86
N ASN A 44 -19.65 10.11 11.71
CA ASN A 44 -18.73 11.17 11.30
C ASN A 44 -17.26 10.79 11.51
N ARG A 45 -16.96 9.78 12.30
CA ARG A 45 -15.59 9.31 12.59
C ARG A 45 -15.55 7.80 12.47
N VAL A 46 -14.96 7.30 11.38
CA VAL A 46 -14.97 5.88 11.04
C VAL A 46 -13.55 5.33 10.91
N PRO A 47 -13.04 4.64 11.93
CA PRO A 47 -11.81 3.87 11.79
C PRO A 47 -12.08 2.50 11.18
N VAL A 48 -11.17 2.07 10.29
CA VAL A 48 -11.20 0.78 9.62
C VAL A 48 -9.84 0.11 9.70
N THR A 49 -9.77 -1.07 10.29
CA THR A 49 -8.57 -1.91 10.22
C THR A 49 -8.61 -2.68 8.90
N GLY A 50 -7.68 -2.34 8.02
CA GLY A 50 -7.54 -2.96 6.71
C GLY A 50 -6.18 -3.64 6.54
N PRO A 51 -6.05 -4.94 6.85
CA PRO A 51 -4.85 -5.71 6.52
C PRO A 51 -4.47 -5.61 5.04
N PRO A 52 -3.23 -6.00 4.66
CA PRO A 52 -2.85 -6.05 3.25
C PRO A 52 -3.81 -6.92 2.44
N GLY A 53 -4.16 -6.46 1.24
CA GLY A 53 -4.99 -7.25 0.31
C GLY A 53 -6.49 -7.28 0.59
N THR A 54 -7.00 -6.64 1.65
CA THR A 54 -8.41 -6.67 2.04
C THR A 54 -9.31 -5.65 1.30
N GLY A 55 -8.77 -4.96 0.29
CA GLY A 55 -9.56 -4.06 -0.54
C GLY A 55 -9.76 -2.65 0.03
N LYS A 56 -8.86 -2.16 0.91
CA LYS A 56 -8.89 -0.77 1.44
C LYS A 56 -9.15 0.29 0.36
N SER A 57 -8.36 0.27 -0.70
CA SER A 57 -8.49 1.24 -1.80
C SER A 57 -9.80 1.10 -2.57
N THR A 58 -10.43 -0.08 -2.56
CA THR A 58 -11.78 -0.28 -3.10
C THR A 58 -12.79 0.47 -2.25
N VAL A 59 -12.78 0.26 -0.94
CA VAL A 59 -13.66 0.98 -0.01
C VAL A 59 -13.49 2.50 -0.16
N ILE A 60 -12.26 3.01 -0.20
CA ILE A 60 -11.99 4.45 -0.38
C ILE A 60 -12.58 4.96 -1.69
N SER A 61 -12.36 4.26 -2.80
CA SER A 61 -12.82 4.70 -4.11
C SER A 61 -14.35 4.74 -4.21
N HIS A 62 -15.04 3.74 -3.65
CA HIS A 62 -16.50 3.76 -3.55
C HIS A 62 -17.00 4.86 -2.63
N SER A 63 -16.37 5.05 -1.46
CA SER A 63 -16.73 6.12 -0.52
C SER A 63 -16.63 7.51 -1.15
N CYS A 64 -15.67 7.74 -2.06
CA CYS A 64 -15.58 9.02 -2.75
C CYS A 64 -16.87 9.36 -3.50
N PHE A 65 -17.41 8.42 -4.29
CA PHE A 65 -18.65 8.64 -5.03
C PHE A 65 -19.89 8.70 -4.14
N ASP A 66 -19.90 7.96 -3.05
CA ASP A 66 -21.00 7.96 -2.08
C ASP A 66 -21.12 9.30 -1.33
N LEU A 67 -19.98 9.93 -1.04
CA LEU A 67 -19.93 11.13 -0.21
C LEU A 67 -20.04 12.46 -0.99
N ILE A 68 -19.75 12.48 -2.30
CA ILE A 68 -19.63 13.76 -3.04
C ILE A 68 -20.87 14.63 -3.07
N ASN A 69 -22.05 14.06 -2.96
CA ASN A 69 -23.30 14.83 -3.03
C ASN A 69 -23.50 15.71 -1.78
N GLU A 70 -23.20 15.16 -0.60
CA GLU A 70 -23.45 15.83 0.68
C GLU A 70 -22.16 16.43 1.29
N TYR A 71 -21.03 15.77 1.06
CA TYR A 71 -19.76 16.04 1.76
C TYR A 71 -18.64 16.54 0.83
N SER A 72 -19.00 17.19 -0.27
CA SER A 72 -18.00 17.76 -1.18
C SER A 72 -17.31 19.02 -0.62
N PRO A 73 -16.02 19.23 -0.85
CA PRO A 73 -15.08 18.29 -1.46
C PRO A 73 -14.71 17.12 -0.53
N VAL A 74 -14.55 15.96 -1.14
CA VAL A 74 -13.98 14.76 -0.50
C VAL A 74 -12.47 14.76 -0.72
N ILE A 75 -11.68 14.81 0.35
CA ILE A 75 -10.22 14.83 0.28
C ILE A 75 -9.67 13.43 0.64
N VAL A 76 -8.93 12.83 -0.29
CA VAL A 76 -8.26 11.55 -0.09
C VAL A 76 -6.77 11.78 0.15
N VAL A 77 -6.27 11.27 1.25
CA VAL A 77 -4.87 11.41 1.68
C VAL A 77 -4.20 10.05 1.77
N SER A 78 -2.99 9.93 1.23
CA SER A 78 -2.12 8.75 1.39
C SER A 78 -0.67 9.17 1.64
N PRO A 79 0.19 8.32 2.25
CA PRO A 79 1.56 8.69 2.59
C PRO A 79 2.47 8.93 1.39
N THR A 80 2.23 8.29 0.25
CA THR A 80 3.12 8.36 -0.92
C THR A 80 2.38 8.67 -2.21
N ASN A 81 3.09 9.26 -3.17
CA ASN A 81 2.54 9.52 -4.51
C ASN A 81 2.04 8.23 -5.20
N ALA A 82 2.78 7.12 -5.07
CA ALA A 82 2.40 5.85 -5.67
C ALA A 82 1.04 5.33 -5.15
N MET A 83 0.80 5.44 -3.83
CA MET A 83 -0.47 5.04 -3.23
C MET A 83 -1.62 5.94 -3.68
N VAL A 84 -1.42 7.26 -3.65
CA VAL A 84 -2.43 8.23 -4.14
C VAL A 84 -2.79 7.95 -5.60
N ASN A 85 -1.79 7.71 -6.44
CA ASN A 85 -2.00 7.43 -7.87
C ASN A 85 -2.73 6.09 -8.09
N SER A 86 -2.48 5.08 -7.26
CA SER A 86 -3.21 3.81 -7.30
C SER A 86 -4.70 4.00 -6.98
N ILE A 87 -5.03 4.84 -5.99
CA ILE A 87 -6.43 5.17 -5.66
C ILE A 87 -7.06 5.97 -6.80
N LEU A 88 -6.36 6.96 -7.35
CA LEU A 88 -6.83 7.75 -8.48
C LEU A 88 -7.16 6.87 -9.69
N ALA A 89 -6.27 5.92 -10.03
CA ALA A 89 -6.51 4.97 -11.12
C ALA A 89 -7.77 4.14 -10.89
N LYS A 90 -8.02 3.76 -9.65
CA LYS A 90 -9.21 2.99 -9.27
C LYS A 90 -10.49 3.82 -9.35
N ILE A 91 -10.45 5.09 -8.91
CA ILE A 91 -11.56 6.03 -9.06
C ILE A 91 -11.87 6.27 -10.55
N ASP A 92 -10.85 6.50 -11.38
CA ASP A 92 -11.02 6.66 -12.84
C ASP A 92 -11.62 5.40 -13.50
N PHE A 93 -11.16 4.22 -13.07
CA PHE A 93 -11.71 2.95 -13.54
C PHE A 93 -13.20 2.81 -13.17
N LEU A 94 -13.57 3.09 -11.93
CA LEU A 94 -14.96 3.02 -11.46
C LEU A 94 -15.84 4.03 -12.20
N ALA A 95 -15.38 5.26 -12.40
CA ALA A 95 -16.09 6.28 -13.17
C ALA A 95 -16.34 5.82 -14.61
N LYS A 96 -15.35 5.22 -15.26
CA LYS A 96 -15.50 4.66 -16.62
C LYS A 96 -16.47 3.49 -16.65
N GLN A 97 -16.38 2.58 -15.69
CA GLN A 97 -17.25 1.40 -15.59
C GLN A 97 -18.72 1.80 -15.41
N ALA A 98 -18.97 2.87 -14.64
CA ALA A 98 -20.30 3.45 -14.45
C ALA A 98 -20.72 4.43 -15.58
N ASN A 99 -19.93 4.59 -16.64
CA ASN A 99 -20.16 5.54 -17.74
C ASN A 99 -20.40 6.99 -17.27
N LEU A 100 -19.75 7.40 -16.17
CA LEU A 100 -19.90 8.76 -15.63
C LEU A 100 -19.13 9.77 -16.50
N GLN A 101 -19.84 10.78 -17.00
CA GLN A 101 -19.28 11.93 -17.71
C GLN A 101 -18.86 12.99 -16.68
N LEU A 102 -17.66 12.86 -16.08
CA LEU A 102 -17.19 13.78 -15.07
C LEU A 102 -16.63 15.06 -15.73
N PRO A 103 -17.09 16.26 -15.30
CA PRO A 103 -16.53 17.53 -15.77
C PRO A 103 -15.04 17.61 -15.48
N ARG A 104 -14.34 18.42 -16.30
CA ARG A 104 -12.92 18.67 -16.11
C ARG A 104 -12.69 19.40 -14.79
N GLY A 105 -11.72 18.93 -13.99
CA GLY A 105 -11.46 19.47 -12.66
C GLY A 105 -12.41 18.96 -11.56
N PHE A 106 -13.36 18.07 -11.90
CA PHE A 106 -14.20 17.40 -10.91
C PHE A 106 -13.39 16.54 -9.92
N ILE A 107 -12.39 15.86 -10.45
CA ILE A 107 -11.36 15.16 -9.67
C ILE A 107 -10.03 15.85 -9.94
N ILE A 108 -9.30 16.19 -8.90
CA ILE A 108 -7.96 16.73 -9.03
C ILE A 108 -6.94 15.94 -8.20
N ARG A 109 -5.74 15.84 -8.74
CA ARG A 109 -4.56 15.35 -8.06
C ARG A 109 -3.69 16.53 -7.66
N TYR A 110 -3.62 16.81 -6.36
CA TYR A 110 -2.89 17.93 -5.79
C TYR A 110 -1.52 17.46 -5.25
N GLY A 111 -0.45 18.22 -5.55
CA GLY A 111 0.93 17.97 -5.13
C GLY A 111 1.84 17.48 -6.26
N ASN A 112 3.10 17.20 -5.94
CA ASN A 112 4.11 16.83 -6.93
C ASN A 112 3.84 15.47 -7.57
N LEU A 113 3.89 15.41 -8.91
CA LEU A 113 3.59 14.24 -9.73
C LEU A 113 4.80 13.66 -10.49
N SER A 114 6.01 14.03 -10.08
CA SER A 114 7.25 13.61 -10.76
C SER A 114 7.46 12.07 -10.83
N GLU A 115 6.69 11.30 -10.06
CA GLU A 115 6.83 9.83 -9.95
C GLU A 115 5.72 9.03 -10.66
N LEU A 116 4.92 9.66 -11.54
CA LEU A 116 3.97 8.90 -12.34
C LEU A 116 4.74 8.06 -13.38
N SER A 117 4.66 6.74 -13.25
CA SER A 117 5.17 5.83 -14.27
C SER A 117 4.47 6.06 -15.61
N TYR A 118 5.14 5.73 -16.73
CA TYR A 118 4.59 5.84 -18.10
C TYR A 118 3.21 5.20 -18.26
N SER A 119 2.89 4.17 -17.49
CA SER A 119 1.57 3.51 -17.49
C SER A 119 0.41 4.38 -17.00
N HIS A 120 0.68 5.52 -16.37
CA HIS A 120 -0.33 6.45 -15.82
C HIS A 120 -0.25 7.85 -16.42
N SER A 121 0.46 8.05 -17.52
CA SER A 121 0.62 9.38 -18.17
C SER A 121 -0.71 10.02 -18.52
N CYS A 122 -1.69 9.27 -19.01
CA CYS A 122 -3.02 9.76 -19.31
C CYS A 122 -3.79 10.25 -18.06
N LEU A 123 -3.53 9.68 -16.89
CA LEU A 123 -4.13 10.14 -15.62
C LEU A 123 -3.52 11.48 -15.19
N LYS A 124 -2.24 11.70 -15.47
CA LYS A 124 -1.57 12.96 -15.19
C LYS A 124 -2.22 14.10 -15.97
N GLU A 125 -2.32 13.99 -17.28
CA GLU A 125 -2.93 15.00 -18.15
C GLU A 125 -4.40 15.30 -17.79
N LYS A 126 -5.11 14.29 -17.30
CA LYS A 126 -6.54 14.39 -16.98
C LYS A 126 -6.81 15.01 -15.61
N TYR A 127 -5.96 14.72 -14.61
CA TYR A 127 -6.27 14.99 -13.20
C TYR A 127 -5.24 15.82 -12.46
N SER A 128 -3.99 15.99 -12.99
CA SER A 128 -2.99 16.83 -12.36
C SER A 128 -3.43 18.29 -12.37
N ILE A 129 -3.39 18.94 -11.21
CA ILE A 129 -3.72 20.35 -11.12
C ILE A 129 -2.79 21.19 -11.99
N ASP A 130 -1.51 20.86 -12.06
CA ASP A 130 -0.52 21.58 -12.87
C ASP A 130 -0.83 21.47 -14.36
N ASP A 131 -1.16 20.27 -14.85
CA ASP A 131 -1.53 20.03 -16.24
C ASP A 131 -2.89 20.69 -16.59
N LEU A 132 -3.87 20.62 -15.68
CA LEU A 132 -5.16 21.30 -15.85
C LEU A 132 -5.00 22.83 -15.95
N VAL A 133 -4.16 23.43 -15.11
CA VAL A 133 -3.83 24.85 -15.14
C VAL A 133 -3.09 25.22 -16.42
N GLN A 134 -2.08 24.44 -16.79
CA GLN A 134 -1.33 24.66 -18.03
C GLN A 134 -2.21 24.59 -19.26
N GLN A 135 -3.13 23.65 -19.34
CA GLN A 135 -4.06 23.51 -20.46
C GLN A 135 -5.10 24.63 -20.53
N ARG A 136 -5.53 25.18 -19.36
CA ARG A 136 -6.43 26.35 -19.28
C ARG A 136 -5.73 27.63 -19.68
N CYS A 137 -4.46 27.77 -19.33
CA CYS A 137 -3.63 28.94 -19.60
C CYS A 137 -2.73 28.73 -20.81
N CYS A 138 -3.27 28.19 -21.93
CA CYS A 138 -2.53 27.76 -23.14
C CYS A 138 -1.75 28.85 -23.89
N SER A 139 -1.81 30.12 -23.49
CA SER A 139 -0.97 31.16 -24.09
C SER A 139 0.36 31.25 -23.35
N SER A 140 1.46 31.26 -24.06
CA SER A 140 2.82 31.48 -23.56
C SER A 140 3.00 32.82 -22.80
N SER A 141 1.98 33.66 -22.80
CA SER A 141 1.90 35.00 -22.16
C SER A 141 1.00 35.01 -20.91
N ALA A 142 0.48 33.88 -20.46
CA ALA A 142 -0.31 33.83 -19.21
C ALA A 142 0.57 34.27 -18.03
N TYR A 143 0.24 35.40 -17.43
CA TYR A 143 0.92 35.91 -16.25
C TYR A 143 0.77 34.93 -15.09
N LEU A 144 1.74 34.91 -14.17
CA LEU A 144 1.73 34.07 -12.96
C LEU A 144 0.40 34.20 -12.19
N VAL A 145 -0.22 35.35 -12.20
CA VAL A 145 -1.53 35.66 -11.60
C VAL A 145 -2.64 34.78 -12.18
N ASP A 146 -2.67 34.58 -13.52
CA ASP A 146 -3.70 33.80 -14.19
C ASP A 146 -3.57 32.30 -13.81
N LYS A 147 -2.34 31.83 -13.69
CA LYS A 147 -2.07 30.43 -13.25
C LYS A 147 -2.48 30.21 -11.80
N ILE A 148 -2.18 31.15 -10.91
CA ILE A 148 -2.58 31.08 -9.50
C ILE A 148 -4.11 31.08 -9.38
N THR A 149 -4.77 31.98 -10.14
CA THR A 149 -6.23 32.08 -10.14
C THR A 149 -6.87 30.80 -10.68
N ALA A 150 -6.39 30.26 -11.82
CA ALA A 150 -6.86 29.01 -12.37
C ALA A 150 -6.65 27.83 -11.42
N GLY A 151 -5.51 27.78 -10.72
CA GLY A 151 -5.24 26.76 -9.71
C GLY A 151 -6.22 26.82 -8.54
N ARG A 152 -6.49 28.01 -8.02
CA ARG A 152 -7.49 28.21 -6.96
C ARG A 152 -8.89 27.82 -7.43
N ASP A 153 -9.29 28.21 -8.64
CA ASP A 153 -10.59 27.86 -9.21
C ASP A 153 -10.77 26.33 -9.28
N TYR A 154 -9.75 25.60 -9.75
CA TYR A 154 -9.80 24.13 -9.78
C TYR A 154 -9.94 23.54 -8.38
N ILE A 155 -9.19 24.04 -7.38
CA ILE A 155 -9.27 23.56 -6.00
C ILE A 155 -10.66 23.80 -5.42
N HIS A 156 -11.24 25.00 -5.61
CA HIS A 156 -12.55 25.35 -5.05
C HIS A 156 -13.71 24.63 -5.72
N ASN A 157 -13.59 24.28 -7.00
CA ASN A 157 -14.65 23.60 -7.76
C ASN A 157 -14.50 22.07 -7.76
N ALA A 158 -13.38 21.51 -7.30
CA ALA A 158 -13.19 20.09 -7.24
C ALA A 158 -14.16 19.42 -6.25
N ARG A 159 -14.68 18.26 -6.64
CA ARG A 159 -15.51 17.42 -5.78
C ARG A 159 -14.70 16.35 -5.07
N ILE A 160 -13.62 15.88 -5.71
CA ILE A 160 -12.68 14.91 -5.13
C ILE A 160 -11.26 15.47 -5.30
N ILE A 161 -10.52 15.53 -4.20
CA ILE A 161 -9.12 15.97 -4.18
C ILE A 161 -8.26 14.85 -3.63
N LEU A 162 -7.29 14.39 -4.42
CA LEU A 162 -6.33 13.38 -3.95
C LEU A 162 -4.97 14.02 -3.70
N THR A 163 -4.35 13.73 -2.56
CA THR A 163 -3.08 14.34 -2.16
C THR A 163 -2.25 13.43 -1.26
N THR A 164 -0.97 13.78 -1.08
CA THR A 164 -0.15 13.14 -0.04
C THR A 164 -0.34 13.84 1.31
N ASP A 165 0.03 13.15 2.41
CA ASP A 165 0.02 13.72 3.76
C ASP A 165 0.91 14.99 3.87
N TYR A 166 1.99 15.03 3.09
CA TYR A 166 2.88 16.18 3.03
C TYR A 166 2.21 17.43 2.44
N SER A 167 1.48 17.27 1.33
CA SER A 167 0.78 18.37 0.65
C SER A 167 -0.60 18.69 1.25
N ALA A 168 -1.14 17.79 2.07
CA ALA A 168 -2.47 17.95 2.68
C ALA A 168 -2.56 19.14 3.63
N LYS A 169 -1.47 19.50 4.32
CA LYS A 169 -1.41 20.66 5.21
C LYS A 169 -1.73 21.97 4.48
N ASP A 170 -1.27 22.10 3.22
CA ASP A 170 -1.48 23.31 2.44
C ASP A 170 -2.94 23.45 2.00
N LEU A 171 -3.61 22.33 1.72
CA LEU A 171 -5.04 22.30 1.39
C LEU A 171 -5.92 22.76 2.55
N GLY A 172 -5.57 22.43 3.79
CA GLY A 172 -6.33 22.82 4.97
C GLY A 172 -6.49 24.35 5.16
N ASN A 173 -5.61 25.14 4.51
CA ASN A 173 -5.69 26.60 4.54
C ASN A 173 -6.63 27.19 3.45
N VAL A 174 -6.95 26.42 2.42
CA VAL A 174 -7.66 26.94 1.23
C VAL A 174 -8.99 26.24 0.96
N VAL A 175 -9.25 25.10 1.59
CA VAL A 175 -10.45 24.28 1.35
C VAL A 175 -11.11 23.91 2.65
N GLN A 176 -12.43 24.12 2.74
CA GLN A 176 -13.25 23.56 3.80
C GLN A 176 -13.73 22.18 3.36
N ALA A 177 -13.15 21.11 3.95
CA ALA A 177 -13.43 19.74 3.58
C ALA A 177 -14.80 19.27 4.07
N GLY A 178 -15.58 18.64 3.20
CA GLY A 178 -16.80 17.92 3.61
C GLY A 178 -16.46 16.57 4.21
N ALA A 179 -15.51 15.85 3.59
CA ALA A 179 -15.01 14.58 4.10
C ALA A 179 -13.49 14.44 3.86
N VAL A 180 -12.80 13.81 4.80
CA VAL A 180 -11.38 13.43 4.69
C VAL A 180 -11.26 11.92 4.85
N LEU A 181 -10.70 11.25 3.83
CA LEU A 181 -10.41 9.82 3.82
C LEU A 181 -8.89 9.64 3.85
N ILE A 182 -8.39 8.87 4.80
CA ILE A 182 -6.95 8.64 4.97
C ILE A 182 -6.65 7.17 4.74
N ASP A 183 -5.88 6.88 3.68
CA ASP A 183 -5.36 5.55 3.40
C ASP A 183 -4.00 5.35 4.07
N GLU A 184 -3.68 4.09 4.39
CA GLU A 184 -2.44 3.69 5.09
C GLU A 184 -2.16 4.62 6.28
N ALA A 185 -3.19 4.92 7.06
CA ALA A 185 -3.16 5.88 8.16
C ALA A 185 -2.20 5.46 9.30
N GLY A 186 -1.78 4.19 9.32
CA GLY A 186 -0.68 3.71 10.17
C GLY A 186 0.63 4.42 9.89
N LEU A 187 0.87 4.88 8.65
CA LEU A 187 2.07 5.59 8.22
C LEU A 187 1.95 7.12 8.29
N VAL A 188 0.74 7.64 8.41
CA VAL A 188 0.50 9.08 8.42
C VAL A 188 0.68 9.64 9.82
N ARG A 189 1.49 10.70 9.93
CA ARG A 189 1.75 11.40 11.20
C ARG A 189 0.60 12.33 11.56
N LEU A 190 0.20 12.32 12.83
CA LEU A 190 -0.89 13.16 13.33
C LEU A 190 -0.58 14.66 13.18
N ASP A 191 0.68 15.07 13.43
CA ASP A 191 1.12 16.48 13.37
C ASP A 191 1.01 17.09 11.96
N ARG A 192 1.05 16.29 10.91
CA ARG A 192 0.88 16.77 9.52
C ARG A 192 -0.57 17.05 9.13
N MET A 193 -1.51 16.48 9.86
CA MET A 193 -2.92 16.52 9.49
C MET A 193 -3.73 17.59 10.24
N GLY A 194 -3.12 18.27 11.21
CA GLY A 194 -3.81 19.24 12.06
C GLY A 194 -4.57 20.30 11.27
N MET A 195 -3.94 20.94 10.29
CA MET A 195 -4.57 21.98 9.44
C MET A 195 -5.72 21.41 8.61
N LEU A 196 -5.55 20.22 8.01
CA LEU A 196 -6.61 19.61 7.23
C LEU A 196 -7.80 19.21 8.11
N PHE A 197 -7.56 18.68 9.30
CA PHE A 197 -8.65 18.35 10.23
C PHE A 197 -9.41 19.58 10.73
N SER A 198 -8.70 20.70 10.95
CA SER A 198 -9.33 21.97 11.30
C SER A 198 -10.17 22.55 10.15
N SER A 199 -9.94 22.15 8.91
CA SER A 199 -10.73 22.55 7.76
C SER A 199 -11.98 21.69 7.52
N VAL A 200 -12.14 20.59 8.25
CA VAL A 200 -13.34 19.75 8.15
C VAL A 200 -14.54 20.50 8.75
N ARG A 201 -15.69 20.48 8.08
CA ARG A 201 -16.92 21.16 8.55
C ARG A 201 -17.28 20.75 9.98
N ASP A 202 -17.48 21.74 10.86
CA ASP A 202 -17.56 21.54 12.31
C ASP A 202 -18.62 20.53 12.76
N ASN A 203 -19.85 20.61 12.24
CA ASN A 203 -20.97 19.84 12.76
C ASN A 203 -21.32 18.57 11.96
N ASN A 204 -20.88 18.45 10.72
CA ASN A 204 -21.30 17.38 9.84
C ASN A 204 -20.19 16.80 8.96
N GLY A 205 -18.97 17.28 9.09
CA GLY A 205 -17.85 16.79 8.30
C GLY A 205 -17.38 15.41 8.75
N LYS A 206 -16.90 14.61 7.81
CA LYS A 206 -16.51 13.21 8.05
C LYS A 206 -14.99 13.03 8.04
N ILE A 207 -14.51 12.16 8.94
CA ILE A 207 -13.11 11.70 8.95
C ILE A 207 -13.12 10.18 8.97
N ILE A 208 -12.69 9.59 7.87
CA ILE A 208 -12.56 8.16 7.67
C ILE A 208 -11.07 7.80 7.67
N VAL A 209 -10.67 6.87 8.54
CA VAL A 209 -9.27 6.53 8.74
C VAL A 209 -9.08 5.03 8.52
N ILE A 210 -8.41 4.69 7.43
CA ILE A 210 -8.15 3.30 7.07
C ILE A 210 -6.66 3.01 7.26
N GLY A 211 -6.34 2.04 8.08
CA GLY A 211 -4.95 1.71 8.43
C GLY A 211 -4.80 0.31 8.99
N ASP A 212 -3.59 0.02 9.42
CA ASP A 212 -3.24 -1.27 9.99
C ASP A 212 -2.18 -1.07 11.09
N ASP A 213 -2.53 -1.40 12.32
CA ASP A 213 -1.65 -1.29 13.49
C ASP A 213 -0.59 -2.41 13.59
N LYS A 214 -0.71 -3.43 12.75
CA LYS A 214 0.24 -4.55 12.69
C LYS A 214 1.37 -4.33 11.68
N GLN A 215 1.25 -3.30 10.84
CA GLN A 215 2.29 -2.89 9.89
C GLN A 215 3.21 -1.82 10.48
N LEU A 216 4.08 -1.26 9.66
CA LEU A 216 5.07 -0.28 10.09
C LEU A 216 4.42 1.01 10.61
N PRO A 217 4.94 1.58 11.71
CA PRO A 217 4.57 2.92 12.15
C PRO A 217 5.16 4.00 11.22
N PRO A 218 4.72 5.27 11.36
CA PRO A 218 5.31 6.36 10.61
C PRO A 218 6.83 6.45 10.82
N PRO A 219 7.62 6.77 9.79
CA PRO A 219 9.04 7.03 9.96
C PRO A 219 9.24 8.20 10.94
N SER A 220 9.93 7.97 12.04
CA SER A 220 10.24 9.03 12.99
C SER A 220 11.57 8.75 13.68
N HIS A 221 12.30 9.83 13.99
CA HIS A 221 13.47 9.78 14.88
C HIS A 221 13.06 9.84 16.34
N ASP A 222 11.83 10.27 16.65
CA ASP A 222 11.29 10.39 17.98
C ASP A 222 10.32 9.24 18.28
N TYR A 223 10.48 8.61 19.45
CA TYR A 223 9.63 7.51 19.94
C TYR A 223 8.14 7.91 20.13
N VAL A 224 7.79 9.17 19.86
CA VAL A 224 6.47 9.76 20.12
C VAL A 224 5.65 10.06 18.85
N ALA A 225 6.10 9.67 17.66
CA ALA A 225 5.30 9.90 16.46
C ALA A 225 4.07 8.99 16.45
N ASN A 226 3.00 9.46 17.04
CA ASN A 226 1.72 8.79 16.98
C ASN A 226 1.20 8.81 15.52
N SER A 227 0.91 7.64 14.98
CA SER A 227 0.14 7.56 13.74
C SER A 227 -1.29 8.04 14.00
N ILE A 228 -1.90 8.61 12.98
CA ILE A 228 -3.32 9.00 13.04
C ILE A 228 -4.18 7.79 13.39
N PHE A 229 -3.88 6.64 12.79
CA PHE A 229 -4.65 5.42 13.02
C PHE A 229 -4.68 5.06 14.50
N LEU A 230 -3.52 4.95 15.15
CA LEU A 230 -3.44 4.63 16.58
C LEU A 230 -4.12 5.68 17.47
N SER A 231 -4.13 6.94 17.07
CA SER A 231 -4.78 8.00 17.83
C SER A 231 -6.31 7.89 17.79
N ILE A 232 -6.87 7.50 16.65
CA ILE A 232 -8.32 7.36 16.49
C ILE A 232 -8.85 6.07 17.10
N VAL A 233 -8.17 4.93 16.91
CA VAL A 233 -8.64 3.64 17.44
C VAL A 233 -8.63 3.54 18.98
N ARG A 234 -7.98 4.47 19.66
CA ARG A 234 -8.07 4.59 21.13
C ARG A 234 -9.47 4.97 21.60
N ASN A 235 -10.20 5.74 20.80
CA ASN A 235 -11.51 6.30 21.18
C ASN A 235 -12.67 5.72 20.34
N PHE A 236 -12.39 5.14 19.19
CA PHE A 236 -13.39 4.63 18.26
C PHE A 236 -13.06 3.19 17.87
N LYS A 237 -14.01 2.28 17.98
CA LYS A 237 -13.83 0.87 17.62
C LYS A 237 -13.71 0.71 16.11
N PRO A 238 -12.59 0.16 15.59
CA PRO A 238 -12.43 -0.05 14.15
C PRO A 238 -13.27 -1.23 13.65
N THR A 239 -13.70 -1.16 12.39
CA THR A 239 -14.21 -2.31 11.64
C THR A 239 -13.02 -3.03 11.01
N LEU A 240 -12.92 -4.34 11.20
CA LEU A 240 -11.89 -5.16 10.56
C LEU A 240 -12.39 -5.68 9.21
N LEU A 241 -11.64 -5.39 8.13
CA LEU A 241 -11.80 -6.07 6.85
C LEU A 241 -11.10 -7.43 6.93
N ARG A 242 -11.82 -8.52 6.74
CA ARG A 242 -11.30 -9.88 6.97
C ARG A 242 -10.97 -10.62 5.70
N THR A 243 -11.70 -10.35 4.62
CA THR A 243 -11.53 -11.07 3.37
C THR A 243 -10.35 -10.52 2.59
N GLU A 244 -9.42 -11.39 2.27
CA GLU A 244 -8.16 -11.09 1.62
C GLU A 244 -8.22 -11.53 0.14
N TYR A 245 -7.85 -10.62 -0.78
CA TYR A 245 -7.98 -10.76 -2.25
C TYR A 245 -6.65 -10.73 -3.00
N ARG A 246 -5.52 -10.78 -2.31
CA ARG A 246 -4.19 -10.63 -2.93
C ARG A 246 -3.43 -11.93 -3.06
N TYR A 247 -3.29 -12.65 -1.94
CA TYR A 247 -2.39 -13.80 -1.82
C TYR A 247 -3.14 -15.08 -1.47
N ASN A 248 -2.51 -16.21 -1.79
CA ASN A 248 -3.08 -17.51 -1.50
C ASN A 248 -3.14 -17.83 0.01
N LYS A 249 -3.85 -18.92 0.31
CA LYS A 249 -4.07 -19.34 1.69
C LYS A 249 -2.77 -19.62 2.45
N ASP A 250 -1.73 -20.14 1.81
CA ASP A 250 -0.49 -20.50 2.49
C ASP A 250 0.27 -19.27 2.95
N ILE A 251 0.29 -18.19 2.14
CA ILE A 251 0.85 -16.90 2.52
C ILE A 251 -0.02 -16.26 3.62
N LEU A 252 -1.35 -16.38 3.51
CA LEU A 252 -2.26 -15.90 4.55
C LEU A 252 -1.96 -16.58 5.89
N ASP A 253 -1.69 -17.88 5.92
CA ASP A 253 -1.39 -18.62 7.14
C ASP A 253 -0.11 -18.12 7.85
N LEU A 254 0.84 -17.49 7.14
CA LEU A 254 2.00 -16.84 7.75
C LEU A 254 1.64 -15.52 8.45
N ILE A 255 0.63 -14.83 7.95
CA ILE A 255 0.26 -13.49 8.37
C ILE A 255 -0.88 -13.53 9.40
N ASN A 256 -1.77 -14.49 9.29
CA ASN A 256 -2.98 -14.61 10.09
C ASN A 256 -2.75 -14.63 11.62
N PRO A 257 -1.63 -15.17 12.15
CA PRO A 257 -1.33 -15.05 13.58
C PRO A 257 -1.24 -13.60 14.10
N TYR A 258 -0.88 -12.62 13.25
CA TYR A 258 -0.86 -11.19 13.62
C TYR A 258 -2.27 -10.64 13.84
N TYR A 259 -3.26 -11.23 13.16
CA TYR A 259 -4.66 -10.81 13.19
C TYR A 259 -5.54 -11.78 13.98
N ASN A 260 -4.94 -12.54 14.92
CA ASN A 260 -5.64 -13.53 15.75
C ASN A 260 -6.47 -14.54 14.94
N TYR A 261 -5.97 -14.94 13.76
CA TYR A 261 -6.61 -15.89 12.84
C TYR A 261 -7.98 -15.43 12.31
N GLN A 262 -8.20 -14.12 12.20
CA GLN A 262 -9.47 -13.56 11.76
C GLN A 262 -9.58 -13.34 10.26
N LEU A 263 -8.47 -13.46 9.50
CA LEU A 263 -8.45 -13.23 8.06
C LEU A 263 -8.83 -14.51 7.31
N VAL A 264 -9.50 -14.33 6.18
CA VAL A 264 -9.95 -15.41 5.29
C VAL A 264 -9.55 -15.07 3.86
N ALA A 265 -8.91 -16.02 3.16
CA ALA A 265 -8.60 -15.86 1.74
C ALA A 265 -9.89 -15.97 0.91
N ASP A 266 -10.10 -15.03 0.01
CA ASP A 266 -11.18 -15.12 -0.98
C ASP A 266 -11.00 -16.35 -1.88
N PHE A 267 -12.10 -16.89 -2.35
CA PHE A 267 -12.07 -18.07 -3.21
C PHE A 267 -11.23 -17.87 -4.48
N SER A 268 -11.26 -16.66 -5.06
CA SER A 268 -10.52 -16.31 -6.28
C SER A 268 -9.01 -16.38 -6.15
N VAL A 269 -8.46 -16.21 -4.93
CA VAL A 269 -7.01 -16.20 -4.69
C VAL A 269 -6.52 -17.37 -3.85
N LYS A 270 -7.43 -18.10 -3.21
CA LYS A 270 -7.08 -19.13 -2.22
C LYS A 270 -6.06 -20.15 -2.71
N GLU A 271 -6.15 -20.59 -3.96
CA GLU A 271 -5.33 -21.65 -4.52
C GLU A 271 -4.32 -21.19 -5.58
N ILE A 272 -4.23 -19.87 -5.87
CA ILE A 272 -3.27 -19.38 -6.87
C ILE A 272 -1.83 -19.79 -6.52
N SER A 273 -1.06 -20.11 -7.55
CA SER A 273 0.32 -20.56 -7.43
C SER A 273 1.20 -20.04 -8.57
N THR A 274 2.49 -20.31 -8.50
CA THR A 274 3.42 -20.00 -9.59
C THR A 274 3.16 -20.81 -10.86
N ALA A 275 2.41 -21.90 -10.79
CA ALA A 275 2.00 -22.69 -11.96
C ALA A 275 1.16 -21.87 -12.94
N ASP A 276 0.32 -20.93 -12.42
CA ASP A 276 -0.58 -20.14 -13.24
C ASP A 276 0.14 -19.13 -14.15
N ILE A 277 1.41 -18.83 -13.85
CA ILE A 277 2.21 -17.81 -14.55
C ILE A 277 3.51 -18.35 -15.16
N ALA A 278 3.90 -19.59 -14.83
CA ALA A 278 5.09 -20.23 -15.40
C ALA A 278 4.86 -20.59 -16.88
N LYS A 279 5.82 -20.22 -17.74
CA LYS A 279 5.79 -20.57 -19.16
C LYS A 279 6.32 -21.98 -19.43
N ARG A 280 7.08 -22.54 -18.49
CA ARG A 280 7.70 -23.85 -18.54
C ARG A 280 8.19 -24.29 -17.16
N ASP A 281 8.42 -25.58 -16.95
CA ASP A 281 9.01 -26.11 -15.74
C ASP A 281 10.50 -25.83 -15.64
N TYR A 282 11.01 -25.84 -14.40
CA TYR A 282 12.43 -25.75 -14.15
C TYR A 282 13.18 -26.99 -14.63
N ARG A 283 14.14 -26.81 -15.54
CA ARG A 283 14.96 -27.88 -16.15
C ARG A 283 16.43 -27.85 -15.69
N GLY A 284 16.81 -26.97 -14.77
CA GLY A 284 18.17 -26.89 -14.26
C GLY A 284 18.59 -28.09 -13.42
N THR A 285 19.88 -28.26 -13.23
CA THR A 285 20.47 -29.40 -12.51
C THR A 285 20.54 -29.21 -11.00
N ASN A 286 20.43 -27.95 -10.50
CA ASN A 286 20.48 -27.66 -9.08
C ASN A 286 19.26 -28.23 -8.33
N ASN A 287 19.48 -29.28 -7.56
CA ASN A 287 18.41 -29.98 -6.82
C ASN A 287 17.79 -29.10 -5.71
N ASN A 288 18.56 -28.24 -5.06
CA ASN A 288 18.03 -27.31 -4.06
C ASN A 288 17.03 -26.34 -4.72
N VAL A 289 17.44 -25.72 -5.84
CA VAL A 289 16.58 -24.83 -6.61
C VAL A 289 15.32 -25.57 -7.09
N ARG A 290 15.47 -26.79 -7.62
CA ARG A 290 14.32 -27.59 -8.09
C ARG A 290 13.27 -27.82 -6.99
N LYS A 291 13.69 -28.11 -5.75
CA LYS A 291 12.79 -28.30 -4.60
C LYS A 291 12.09 -26.97 -4.21
N ILE A 292 12.85 -25.89 -4.19
CA ILE A 292 12.32 -24.55 -3.82
C ILE A 292 11.29 -24.06 -4.85
N LEU A 293 11.53 -24.30 -6.15
CA LEU A 293 10.68 -23.80 -7.23
C LEU A 293 9.40 -24.62 -7.46
N LYS A 294 9.19 -25.73 -6.78
CA LYS A 294 7.95 -26.50 -6.88
C LYS A 294 6.72 -25.62 -6.63
N HIS A 295 5.73 -25.71 -7.49
CA HIS A 295 4.54 -24.84 -7.48
C HIS A 295 3.64 -25.07 -6.27
N GLU A 296 3.59 -26.30 -5.77
CA GLU A 296 2.83 -26.70 -4.59
C GLU A 296 3.33 -26.03 -3.29
N ASN A 297 4.65 -25.74 -3.21
CA ASN A 297 5.25 -25.08 -2.06
C ASN A 297 5.08 -23.56 -2.18
N LYS A 298 3.91 -23.04 -1.82
CA LYS A 298 3.57 -21.61 -1.92
C LYS A 298 4.31 -20.72 -0.91
N THR A 299 4.77 -21.32 0.20
CA THR A 299 5.62 -20.67 1.20
C THR A 299 6.85 -21.55 1.47
N VAL A 300 8.04 -20.94 1.42
CA VAL A 300 9.31 -21.66 1.52
C VAL A 300 10.23 -20.95 2.51
N PHE A 301 10.86 -21.74 3.38
CA PHE A 301 12.00 -21.31 4.18
C PHE A 301 13.25 -22.07 3.74
N VAL A 302 14.28 -21.31 3.37
CA VAL A 302 15.59 -21.83 2.99
C VAL A 302 16.53 -21.57 4.15
N ASP A 303 16.85 -22.62 4.90
CA ASP A 303 17.78 -22.56 6.02
C ASP A 303 19.23 -22.59 5.52
N THR A 304 20.01 -21.62 5.93
CA THR A 304 21.45 -21.58 5.65
C THR A 304 22.27 -22.47 6.60
N ASP A 305 21.61 -23.09 7.60
CA ASP A 305 22.22 -23.99 8.59
C ASP A 305 23.49 -23.43 9.25
N GLY A 306 23.51 -22.10 9.48
CA GLY A 306 24.68 -21.39 10.02
C GLY A 306 25.93 -21.41 9.13
N THR A 307 25.87 -21.99 7.93
CA THR A 307 27.00 -22.04 6.98
C THR A 307 27.26 -20.67 6.35
N SER A 308 26.23 -19.83 6.29
CA SER A 308 26.32 -18.45 5.82
C SER A 308 26.07 -17.48 6.95
N ARG A 309 27.15 -16.94 7.53
CA ARG A 309 27.08 -16.01 8.66
C ARG A 309 27.03 -14.56 8.23
N GLU A 310 26.35 -13.74 9.03
CA GLU A 310 26.35 -12.30 8.85
C GLU A 310 27.78 -11.73 9.00
N GLN A 311 28.13 -10.82 8.10
CA GLN A 311 29.36 -10.06 8.10
C GLN A 311 29.15 -8.68 8.75
N ARG A 312 30.24 -7.90 8.90
CA ARG A 312 30.14 -6.51 9.34
C ARG A 312 29.11 -5.74 8.52
N HIS A 313 28.43 -4.79 9.17
CA HIS A 313 27.37 -3.96 8.56
C HIS A 313 26.13 -4.70 8.09
N PHE A 314 25.85 -5.88 8.66
CA PHE A 314 24.64 -6.66 8.33
C PHE A 314 24.56 -7.05 6.84
N ILE A 315 25.60 -7.70 6.37
CA ILE A 315 25.71 -8.29 5.03
C ILE A 315 25.81 -9.80 5.20
N ASN A 316 25.12 -10.56 4.33
CA ASN A 316 25.21 -12.00 4.25
C ASN A 316 25.36 -12.41 2.77
N THR A 317 26.59 -12.63 2.34
CA THR A 317 26.92 -12.93 0.94
C THR A 317 26.46 -14.32 0.51
N GLY A 318 26.36 -15.27 1.44
CA GLY A 318 25.82 -16.59 1.13
C GLY A 318 24.32 -16.54 0.80
N GLU A 319 23.54 -15.73 1.54
CA GLU A 319 22.14 -15.51 1.17
C GLU A 319 22.02 -14.87 -0.22
N VAL A 320 22.92 -13.94 -0.60
CA VAL A 320 22.93 -13.34 -1.94
C VAL A 320 23.15 -14.40 -3.02
N SER A 321 24.08 -15.34 -2.82
CA SER A 321 24.32 -16.45 -3.76
C SER A 321 23.10 -17.35 -3.91
N ILE A 322 22.49 -17.75 -2.80
CA ILE A 322 21.28 -18.58 -2.78
C ILE A 322 20.15 -17.88 -3.53
N ILE A 323 19.92 -16.61 -3.25
CA ILE A 323 18.87 -15.81 -3.89
C ILE A 323 19.10 -15.69 -5.39
N LYS A 324 20.37 -15.53 -5.82
CA LYS A 324 20.73 -15.50 -7.22
C LYS A 324 20.32 -16.79 -7.94
N ASP A 325 20.67 -17.95 -7.38
CA ASP A 325 20.31 -19.26 -7.97
C ASP A 325 18.79 -19.45 -8.08
N ILE A 326 18.04 -19.00 -7.07
CA ILE A 326 16.57 -19.07 -7.08
C ILE A 326 15.99 -18.16 -8.18
N ILE A 327 16.51 -16.94 -8.32
CA ILE A 327 16.05 -15.99 -9.36
C ILE A 327 16.35 -16.53 -10.74
N ASP A 328 17.58 -17.01 -10.99
CA ASP A 328 17.97 -17.59 -12.27
C ASP A 328 17.03 -18.76 -12.63
N GLY A 329 16.64 -19.54 -11.62
CA GLY A 329 15.64 -20.60 -11.76
C GLY A 329 14.27 -20.06 -12.20
N TYR A 330 13.70 -19.06 -11.53
CA TYR A 330 12.43 -18.45 -11.91
C TYR A 330 12.46 -17.82 -13.30
N GLN A 331 13.53 -17.12 -13.63
CA GLN A 331 13.68 -16.51 -14.96
C GLN A 331 13.73 -17.58 -16.04
N SER A 332 14.37 -18.74 -15.75
CA SER A 332 14.36 -19.88 -16.67
C SER A 332 12.96 -20.44 -16.91
N MET A 333 12.05 -20.29 -15.96
CA MET A 333 10.62 -20.66 -16.07
C MET A 333 9.77 -19.57 -16.72
N GLY A 334 10.35 -18.39 -17.02
CA GLY A 334 9.67 -17.23 -17.60
C GLY A 334 8.96 -16.34 -16.57
N ILE A 335 9.26 -16.51 -15.28
CA ILE A 335 8.72 -15.69 -14.18
C ILE A 335 9.72 -14.58 -13.85
N ASN A 336 9.35 -13.31 -14.12
CA ASN A 336 10.19 -12.13 -13.91
C ASN A 336 9.64 -11.18 -12.86
N ASN A 337 8.38 -11.34 -12.47
CA ASN A 337 7.68 -10.49 -11.51
C ASN A 337 8.08 -10.88 -10.09
N ILE A 338 9.26 -10.44 -9.66
CA ILE A 338 9.90 -10.84 -8.41
C ILE A 338 10.32 -9.60 -7.61
N ILE A 339 9.92 -9.52 -6.35
CA ILE A 339 10.49 -8.62 -5.35
C ILE A 339 11.57 -9.36 -4.56
N VAL A 340 12.75 -8.73 -4.43
CA VAL A 340 13.79 -9.16 -3.50
C VAL A 340 13.90 -8.12 -2.40
N THR A 341 13.69 -8.53 -1.15
CA THR A 341 13.66 -7.59 -0.03
C THR A 341 14.50 -8.04 1.15
N THR A 342 14.92 -7.08 1.97
CA THR A 342 15.75 -7.31 3.15
C THR A 342 15.51 -6.23 4.21
N PRO A 343 15.72 -6.47 5.51
CA PRO A 343 15.66 -5.43 6.54
C PRO A 343 16.80 -4.40 6.48
N TYR A 344 17.91 -4.69 5.76
CA TYR A 344 19.16 -3.93 5.89
C TYR A 344 19.59 -3.27 4.58
N LYS A 345 19.88 -1.95 4.62
CA LYS A 345 20.35 -1.17 3.46
C LYS A 345 21.66 -1.69 2.84
N GLN A 346 22.55 -2.22 3.65
CA GLN A 346 23.81 -2.73 3.11
C GLN A 346 23.59 -4.05 2.34
N GLN A 347 22.72 -4.91 2.84
CA GLN A 347 22.30 -6.11 2.10
C GLN A 347 21.55 -5.76 0.82
N GLU A 348 20.69 -4.74 0.84
CA GLU A 348 20.04 -4.22 -0.37
C GLU A 348 21.08 -3.85 -1.43
N ARG A 349 22.15 -3.10 -1.05
CA ARG A 349 23.22 -2.71 -1.97
C ARG A 349 23.99 -3.92 -2.52
N MET A 350 24.26 -4.92 -1.68
CA MET A 350 24.88 -6.18 -2.12
C MET A 350 24.00 -6.93 -3.11
N LEU A 351 22.71 -7.07 -2.82
CA LEU A 351 21.76 -7.68 -3.74
C LEU A 351 21.69 -6.93 -5.09
N GLN A 352 21.66 -5.59 -5.06
CA GLN A 352 21.68 -4.76 -6.28
C GLN A 352 22.98 -4.91 -7.10
N LEU A 353 24.09 -5.16 -6.44
CA LEU A 353 25.40 -5.33 -7.09
C LEU A 353 25.53 -6.69 -7.77
N TYR A 354 25.04 -7.76 -7.14
CA TYR A 354 25.26 -9.14 -7.59
C TYR A 354 24.09 -9.73 -8.39
N LEU A 355 22.89 -9.16 -8.28
CA LEU A 355 21.74 -9.61 -9.04
C LEU A 355 21.59 -8.81 -10.34
N GLN A 356 20.84 -9.38 -11.28
CA GLN A 356 20.63 -8.76 -12.60
C GLN A 356 19.91 -7.41 -12.51
N LYS A 357 20.25 -6.49 -13.41
CA LYS A 357 19.55 -5.21 -13.56
C LYS A 357 18.08 -5.44 -13.98
N GLY A 358 17.20 -4.61 -13.45
CA GLY A 358 15.76 -4.67 -13.75
C GLY A 358 14.92 -5.43 -12.71
N LEU A 359 15.53 -6.10 -11.74
CA LEU A 359 14.83 -6.68 -10.61
C LEU A 359 14.39 -5.59 -9.61
N ARG A 360 13.25 -5.81 -8.97
CA ARG A 360 12.75 -4.95 -7.90
C ARG A 360 13.42 -5.32 -6.58
N ILE A 361 14.50 -4.62 -6.23
CA ILE A 361 15.31 -4.87 -5.04
C ILE A 361 15.23 -3.67 -4.10
N GLY A 362 14.94 -3.92 -2.82
CA GLY A 362 14.83 -2.85 -1.83
C GLY A 362 14.75 -3.34 -0.39
N THR A 363 14.80 -2.39 0.53
CA THR A 363 14.46 -2.69 1.93
C THR A 363 12.97 -2.98 2.06
N ILE A 364 12.59 -3.71 3.13
CA ILE A 364 11.17 -4.03 3.41
C ILE A 364 10.32 -2.76 3.45
N ASP A 365 10.84 -1.69 4.06
CA ASP A 365 10.13 -0.42 4.21
C ASP A 365 9.80 0.23 2.85
N LYS A 366 10.65 0.05 1.82
CA LYS A 366 10.42 0.54 0.45
C LYS A 366 9.24 -0.15 -0.26
N PHE A 367 8.96 -1.39 0.10
CA PHE A 367 7.92 -2.18 -0.55
C PHE A 367 6.57 -2.12 0.18
N GLN A 368 6.44 -1.31 1.23
CA GLN A 368 5.13 -1.13 1.86
C GLN A 368 4.13 -0.55 0.85
N GLY A 369 2.94 -1.15 0.77
CA GLY A 369 1.93 -0.80 -0.23
C GLY A 369 2.15 -1.38 -1.63
N GLN A 370 3.31 -1.99 -1.92
CA GLN A 370 3.59 -2.62 -3.21
C GLN A 370 3.42 -4.13 -3.14
N GLU A 371 3.29 -4.79 -4.30
CA GLU A 371 3.13 -6.23 -4.42
C GLU A 371 3.71 -6.76 -5.72
N ASP A 372 3.98 -8.07 -5.77
CA ASP A 372 4.39 -8.78 -6.97
C ASP A 372 4.00 -10.27 -6.89
N GLU A 373 4.30 -11.06 -7.93
CA GLU A 373 3.92 -12.47 -7.98
C GLU A 373 4.73 -13.32 -6.97
N VAL A 374 6.04 -13.08 -6.89
CA VAL A 374 6.98 -13.78 -6.00
C VAL A 374 7.74 -12.79 -5.14
N THR A 375 7.91 -13.09 -3.86
CA THR A 375 8.79 -12.33 -2.97
C THR A 375 9.87 -13.24 -2.39
N ILE A 376 11.13 -12.79 -2.48
CA ILE A 376 12.28 -13.44 -1.86
C ILE A 376 12.84 -12.50 -0.79
N ILE A 377 12.97 -13.02 0.43
CA ILE A 377 13.34 -12.24 1.61
C ILE A 377 14.70 -12.72 2.12
N SER A 378 15.70 -11.83 2.11
CA SER A 378 17.01 -12.05 2.74
C SER A 378 16.95 -11.57 4.19
N MET A 379 17.01 -12.48 5.15
CA MET A 379 16.90 -12.14 6.59
C MET A 379 18.21 -11.67 7.19
N VAL A 380 19.34 -12.04 6.60
CA VAL A 380 20.71 -11.61 6.90
C VAL A 380 21.26 -12.15 8.22
N ARG A 381 20.46 -12.08 9.30
CA ARG A 381 20.92 -12.37 10.66
C ARG A 381 21.26 -13.85 10.85
N SER A 382 22.53 -14.07 11.21
CA SER A 382 23.10 -15.39 11.57
C SER A 382 24.19 -15.18 12.60
N ASN A 383 23.86 -15.38 13.88
CA ASN A 383 24.76 -15.12 15.01
C ASN A 383 24.39 -15.92 16.26
N SER A 384 25.32 -16.01 17.20
CA SER A 384 25.16 -16.71 18.47
C SER A 384 24.68 -15.81 19.63
N LYS A 385 24.21 -14.58 19.35
CA LYS A 385 23.76 -13.65 20.38
C LYS A 385 22.54 -14.21 21.11
N SER A 386 22.55 -14.15 22.44
CA SER A 386 21.43 -14.58 23.27
C SER A 386 20.35 -13.53 23.42
N ASP A 387 20.73 -12.25 23.48
CA ASP A 387 19.77 -11.15 23.57
C ASP A 387 18.97 -11.02 22.27
N TYR A 388 17.67 -10.88 22.41
CA TYR A 388 16.74 -10.81 21.29
C TYR A 388 17.01 -9.62 20.35
N GLN A 389 17.25 -8.44 20.90
CA GLN A 389 17.46 -7.23 20.09
C GLN A 389 18.82 -7.27 19.40
N GLU A 390 19.86 -7.74 20.08
CA GLU A 390 21.18 -7.94 19.48
C GLU A 390 21.18 -9.02 18.39
N ALA A 391 20.42 -10.10 18.61
CA ALA A 391 20.33 -11.19 17.64
C ALA A 391 19.60 -10.78 16.36
N LEU A 392 18.48 -10.08 16.48
CA LEU A 392 17.56 -9.84 15.38
C LEU A 392 17.57 -8.39 14.85
N GLY A 393 17.89 -7.40 15.69
CA GLY A 393 17.95 -6.00 15.29
C GLY A 393 16.66 -5.51 14.62
N PHE A 394 16.73 -5.15 13.33
CA PHE A 394 15.56 -4.69 12.56
C PHE A 394 14.59 -5.79 12.13
N VAL A 395 14.90 -7.06 12.40
CA VAL A 395 13.99 -8.19 12.12
C VAL A 395 12.90 -8.22 13.21
N ASN A 396 11.87 -7.44 13.05
CA ASN A 396 10.77 -7.32 13.99
C ASN A 396 9.42 -7.73 13.37
N ILE A 397 8.40 -7.83 14.20
CA ILE A 397 7.06 -8.28 13.79
C ILE A 397 6.48 -7.41 12.66
N PRO A 398 6.39 -6.07 12.75
CA PRO A 398 5.81 -5.25 11.70
C PRO A 398 6.51 -5.41 10.34
N ARG A 399 7.86 -5.45 10.33
CA ARG A 399 8.60 -5.67 9.07
C ARG A 399 8.36 -7.05 8.50
N SER A 400 8.30 -8.07 9.33
CA SER A 400 8.00 -9.44 8.87
C SER A 400 6.59 -9.52 8.27
N CYS A 401 5.59 -8.88 8.88
CA CYS A 401 4.23 -8.80 8.36
C CYS A 401 4.21 -8.13 6.97
N VAL A 402 4.91 -6.99 6.83
CA VAL A 402 5.04 -6.32 5.54
C VAL A 402 5.73 -7.24 4.52
N ALA A 403 6.88 -7.84 4.85
CA ALA A 403 7.63 -8.67 3.92
C ALA A 403 6.83 -9.88 3.42
N PHE A 404 6.15 -10.59 4.31
CA PHE A 404 5.37 -11.78 3.97
C PHE A 404 4.14 -11.47 3.10
N SER A 405 3.57 -10.28 3.23
CA SER A 405 2.39 -9.84 2.49
C SER A 405 2.67 -9.20 1.13
N ARG A 406 3.91 -9.25 0.63
CA ARG A 406 4.26 -8.61 -0.67
C ARG A 406 4.00 -9.51 -1.87
N SER A 407 4.00 -10.82 -1.71
CA SER A 407 3.76 -11.76 -2.80
C SER A 407 2.28 -12.11 -2.95
N LYS A 408 1.88 -12.42 -4.17
CA LYS A 408 0.57 -13.01 -4.48
C LYS A 408 0.62 -14.54 -4.44
N ARG A 409 1.68 -15.13 -5.01
CA ARG A 409 1.74 -16.56 -5.30
C ARG A 409 2.77 -17.33 -4.50
N LYS A 410 3.92 -16.71 -4.19
CA LYS A 410 4.95 -17.42 -3.44
C LYS A 410 5.84 -16.49 -2.63
N THR A 411 6.03 -16.87 -1.37
CA THR A 411 6.97 -16.21 -0.43
C THR A 411 8.11 -17.18 -0.13
N ILE A 412 9.35 -16.71 -0.34
CA ILE A 412 10.57 -17.44 -0.03
C ILE A 412 11.37 -16.65 1.00
N ILE A 413 11.66 -17.27 2.12
CA ILE A 413 12.44 -16.68 3.22
C ILE A 413 13.80 -17.40 3.23
N VAL A 414 14.89 -16.65 3.09
CA VAL A 414 16.27 -17.17 3.18
C VAL A 414 16.90 -16.65 4.45
N GLY A 415 17.43 -17.52 5.30
CA GLY A 415 18.04 -17.11 6.56
C GLY A 415 18.48 -18.27 7.44
N ASP A 416 19.13 -17.94 8.56
CA ASP A 416 19.55 -18.87 9.59
C ASP A 416 18.42 -19.13 10.60
N ARG A 417 17.89 -20.33 10.59
CA ARG A 417 16.78 -20.77 11.45
C ARG A 417 17.08 -20.52 12.93
N ASP A 418 18.26 -20.92 13.40
CA ASP A 418 18.60 -20.88 14.83
C ASP A 418 18.67 -19.46 15.38
N THR A 419 19.04 -18.50 14.56
CA THR A 419 18.95 -17.08 14.90
C THR A 419 17.52 -16.56 14.86
N LEU A 420 16.75 -16.91 13.82
CA LEU A 420 15.42 -16.32 13.57
C LEU A 420 14.34 -16.84 14.54
N ILE A 421 14.42 -18.08 15.01
CA ILE A 421 13.44 -18.64 15.95
C ILE A 421 13.48 -17.99 17.35
N LYS A 422 14.47 -17.19 17.65
CA LYS A 422 14.49 -16.33 18.85
C LYS A 422 13.32 -15.33 18.87
N ASN A 423 12.79 -14.99 17.69
CA ASN A 423 11.51 -14.31 17.56
C ASN A 423 10.38 -15.34 17.55
N LYS A 424 9.54 -15.35 18.58
CA LYS A 424 8.39 -16.27 18.73
C LYS A 424 7.45 -16.27 17.53
N PHE A 425 7.33 -15.13 16.84
CA PHE A 425 6.49 -15.03 15.66
C PHE A 425 7.15 -15.70 14.45
N LEU A 426 8.44 -15.41 14.18
CA LEU A 426 9.18 -16.08 13.10
C LEU A 426 9.26 -17.59 13.34
N SER A 427 9.44 -18.01 14.59
CA SER A 427 9.38 -19.43 14.95
C SER A 427 8.05 -20.06 14.49
N LYS A 428 6.90 -19.46 14.83
CA LYS A 428 5.59 -19.95 14.38
C LYS A 428 5.43 -19.94 12.86
N SER A 429 5.98 -18.94 12.17
CA SER A 429 5.94 -18.88 10.71
C SER A 429 6.76 -20.00 10.09
N ILE A 430 7.98 -20.24 10.59
CA ILE A 430 8.85 -21.33 10.14
C ILE A 430 8.19 -22.69 10.42
N ASP A 431 7.59 -22.89 11.58
CA ASP A 431 6.83 -24.11 11.93
C ASP A 431 5.63 -24.30 10.98
N THR A 432 4.96 -23.23 10.58
CA THR A 432 3.85 -23.31 9.62
C THR A 432 4.34 -23.72 8.23
N ILE A 433 5.46 -23.17 7.78
CA ILE A 433 6.11 -23.56 6.51
C ILE A 433 6.58 -25.01 6.57
N THR A 434 7.19 -25.41 7.68
CA THR A 434 7.68 -26.80 7.86
C THR A 434 6.55 -27.82 7.77
N ARG A 435 5.40 -27.56 8.40
CA ARG A 435 4.22 -28.45 8.32
C ARG A 435 3.62 -28.57 6.92
N LYS A 436 3.98 -27.66 6.01
CA LYS A 436 3.56 -27.65 4.59
C LYS A 436 4.67 -28.09 3.63
N ASP A 437 5.67 -28.81 4.14
CA ASP A 437 6.83 -29.31 3.37
C ASP A 437 7.63 -28.22 2.65
N GLY A 438 7.55 -26.97 3.13
CA GLY A 438 8.24 -25.81 2.56
C GLY A 438 9.61 -25.53 3.19
N PHE A 439 10.09 -26.33 4.13
CA PHE A 439 11.38 -26.13 4.80
C PHE A 439 12.51 -26.89 4.09
N PHE A 440 13.56 -26.18 3.71
CA PHE A 440 14.72 -26.76 3.02
C PHE A 440 16.03 -26.27 3.63
N ILE A 441 16.97 -27.19 3.89
CA ILE A 441 18.35 -26.85 4.25
C ILE A 441 19.14 -26.68 2.96
N TRP A 442 19.79 -25.54 2.79
CA TRP A 442 20.68 -25.30 1.66
C TRP A 442 22.01 -25.98 1.88
N ARG A 443 22.38 -26.91 1.02
CA ARG A 443 23.68 -27.59 1.04
C ARG A 443 24.45 -27.20 -0.21
N TYR A 444 25.67 -26.71 0.00
CA TYR A 444 26.60 -26.31 -1.07
C TYR A 444 27.18 -27.52 -1.79
#